data_47e8bf3dba85f0279ae5f8a33d76a037
#
_entry.id   47e8bf3dba85f0279ae5f8a33d76a037
#
_cell.length_a   1.000
_cell.length_b   1.000
_cell.length_c   1.000
_cell.angle_alpha   90.00
_cell.angle_beta   90.00
_cell.angle_gamma   90.00
#
_symmetry.space_group_name_H-M   'P 1'
#
loop_
_entity.id
_entity.type
_entity.pdbx_description
1 polymer ?
#
loop_
_entity_poly.entity_id
_entity_poly.type
_entity_poly.pdbx_seq_one_letter_code
_entity_poly.pdbx_strand_id
1 'polypeptide(L)'
;ANATVLDMLTHQARFQPWIPFYKATLDSLNRPSTHFYRSEFSDEFPIHVADKLYLRKDYNDSIVKTILDSELLPKKQYKYSDFSFILFKEYLEYHNKKSLEDLAHANFFEPLGANTIMYNPLRKMNANRIIPTENDTYFRHQLVQGYVHDMAAAMQGGISGHAGLFANALDVAKVMQMYLQKGSYGGRTYISENTFNMFNTCYFCKEGNRRTRLLCYLWERIMVGE
;
A
#
# COMPACT_ATOMS: atom_id res chain seq x y z
N ALA A 1 21.40 -10.94 11.19
CA ALA A 1 21.44 -9.50 11.49
C ALA A 1 20.03 -8.96 11.35
N ASN A 2 19.53 -8.25 12.34
CA ASN A 2 18.19 -7.67 12.32
C ASN A 2 18.14 -6.53 11.30
N ALA A 3 17.06 -6.45 10.51
CA ALA A 3 16.80 -5.32 9.63
C ALA A 3 16.45 -4.08 10.48
N THR A 4 17.00 -2.94 10.12
CA THR A 4 16.63 -1.65 10.74
C THR A 4 15.44 -1.02 10.01
N VAL A 5 14.78 -0.05 10.65
CA VAL A 5 13.72 0.76 9.97
C VAL A 5 14.28 1.43 8.70
N LEU A 6 15.51 1.92 8.75
CA LEU A 6 16.16 2.49 7.55
C LEU A 6 16.35 1.46 6.45
N ASP A 7 16.76 0.24 6.78
CA ASP A 7 16.88 -0.84 5.79
C ASP A 7 15.52 -1.18 5.16
N MET A 8 14.45 -1.19 5.94
CA MET A 8 13.10 -1.45 5.46
C MET A 8 12.61 -0.35 4.51
N LEU A 9 12.74 0.92 4.90
CA LEU A 9 12.33 2.08 4.12
C LEU A 9 13.15 2.25 2.82
N THR A 10 14.41 1.77 2.80
CA THR A 10 15.29 1.86 1.63
C THR A 10 15.35 0.57 0.82
N HIS A 11 14.48 -0.40 1.10
CA HIS A 11 14.47 -1.71 0.45
C HIS A 11 15.80 -2.49 0.55
N GLN A 12 16.52 -2.33 1.68
CA GLN A 12 17.77 -3.03 1.99
C GLN A 12 17.57 -4.14 3.04
N ALA A 13 16.34 -4.39 3.48
CA ALA A 13 16.02 -5.32 4.56
C ALA A 13 16.15 -6.81 4.18
N ARG A 14 16.51 -7.10 2.93
CA ARG A 14 16.64 -8.46 2.39
C ARG A 14 15.31 -9.22 2.29
N PHE A 15 14.17 -8.53 2.34
CA PHE A 15 12.88 -9.16 2.13
C PHE A 15 12.73 -9.70 0.72
N GLN A 16 11.93 -10.76 0.58
CA GLN A 16 11.42 -11.19 -0.71
C GLN A 16 10.67 -10.04 -1.37
N PRO A 17 10.73 -9.89 -2.70
CA PRO A 17 10.03 -8.79 -3.37
C PRO A 17 8.53 -8.88 -3.21
N TRP A 18 7.96 -10.10 -3.25
CA TRP A 18 6.55 -10.36 -3.28
C TRP A 18 6.24 -11.83 -2.96
N ILE A 19 5.09 -12.09 -2.33
CA ILE A 19 4.51 -13.42 -2.12
C ILE A 19 3.07 -13.43 -2.66
N PRO A 20 2.69 -14.39 -3.50
CA PRO A 20 1.34 -14.50 -4.03
C PRO A 20 0.38 -15.11 -3.00
N PHE A 21 0.06 -14.39 -1.92
CA PHE A 21 -0.76 -14.86 -0.80
C PHE A 21 -2.10 -15.45 -1.26
N TYR A 22 -2.71 -14.86 -2.32
CA TYR A 22 -3.99 -15.31 -2.85
C TYR A 22 -3.94 -16.75 -3.35
N LYS A 23 -2.81 -17.25 -3.87
CA LYS A 23 -2.72 -18.61 -4.42
C LYS A 23 -3.05 -19.70 -3.39
N ALA A 24 -2.69 -19.49 -2.14
CA ALA A 24 -3.02 -20.42 -1.05
C ALA A 24 -4.52 -20.44 -0.69
N THR A 25 -5.30 -19.51 -1.25
CA THR A 25 -6.74 -19.39 -0.98
C THR A 25 -7.61 -19.84 -2.15
N LEU A 26 -6.99 -20.32 -3.23
CA LEU A 26 -7.70 -20.83 -4.39
C LEU A 26 -7.99 -22.34 -4.26
N ASP A 27 -9.03 -22.78 -4.95
CA ASP A 27 -9.35 -24.19 -5.12
C ASP A 27 -8.54 -24.82 -6.28
N SER A 28 -8.80 -26.09 -6.57
CA SER A 28 -8.15 -26.86 -7.65
C SER A 28 -8.45 -26.32 -9.07
N LEU A 29 -9.45 -25.45 -9.21
CA LEU A 29 -9.82 -24.79 -10.46
C LEU A 29 -9.30 -23.35 -10.52
N ASN A 30 -8.40 -22.96 -9.62
CA ASN A 30 -7.87 -21.61 -9.47
C ASN A 30 -8.97 -20.55 -9.20
N ARG A 31 -10.03 -20.90 -8.48
CA ARG A 31 -11.09 -19.98 -8.06
C ARG A 31 -11.02 -19.74 -6.55
N PRO A 32 -11.50 -18.59 -6.05
CA PRO A 32 -11.60 -18.33 -4.61
C PRO A 32 -12.33 -19.47 -3.89
N SER A 33 -11.62 -20.15 -3.02
CA SER A 33 -12.14 -21.33 -2.30
C SER A 33 -13.18 -20.93 -1.28
N THR A 34 -14.27 -21.68 -1.19
CA THR A 34 -15.29 -21.49 -0.15
C THR A 34 -14.80 -21.71 1.27
N HIS A 35 -13.60 -22.29 1.46
CA HIS A 35 -12.95 -22.33 2.78
C HIS A 35 -12.52 -20.93 3.26
N PHE A 36 -12.11 -20.07 2.34
CA PHE A 36 -11.60 -18.72 2.64
C PHE A 36 -12.55 -17.60 2.28
N TYR A 37 -13.51 -17.81 1.38
CA TYR A 37 -14.36 -16.74 0.85
C TYR A 37 -15.84 -17.03 0.94
N ARG A 38 -16.63 -15.93 1.00
CA ARG A 38 -18.10 -15.93 0.85
C ARG A 38 -18.52 -14.82 -0.12
N SER A 39 -19.71 -14.97 -0.69
CA SER A 39 -20.31 -13.93 -1.54
C SER A 39 -20.96 -12.79 -0.76
N GLU A 40 -21.15 -12.97 0.54
CA GLU A 40 -21.83 -12.03 1.42
C GLU A 40 -20.98 -11.75 2.67
N PHE A 41 -21.16 -10.53 3.20
CA PHE A 41 -20.54 -10.14 4.46
C PHE A 41 -21.06 -10.98 5.62
N SER A 42 -20.17 -11.31 6.54
CA SER A 42 -20.50 -11.83 7.87
C SER A 42 -19.36 -11.50 8.85
N ASP A 43 -19.60 -11.68 10.16
CA ASP A 43 -18.59 -11.47 11.21
C ASP A 43 -17.37 -12.41 11.08
N GLU A 44 -17.52 -13.53 10.39
CA GLU A 44 -16.45 -14.46 10.07
C GLU A 44 -15.72 -14.06 8.78
N PHE A 45 -16.44 -13.47 7.82
CA PHE A 45 -15.93 -13.06 6.50
C PHE A 45 -16.15 -11.55 6.26
N PRO A 46 -15.48 -10.66 7.01
CA PRO A 46 -15.70 -9.22 6.91
C PRO A 46 -14.81 -8.52 5.88
N ILE A 47 -13.75 -9.16 5.38
CA ILE A 47 -12.74 -8.52 4.54
C ILE A 47 -13.23 -8.45 3.10
N HIS A 48 -13.63 -7.28 2.64
CA HIS A 48 -14.19 -7.07 1.29
C HIS A 48 -13.09 -6.96 0.26
N VAL A 49 -12.87 -8.00 -0.54
CA VAL A 49 -11.75 -8.13 -1.51
C VAL A 49 -12.15 -7.64 -2.90
N ALA A 50 -13.41 -7.89 -3.30
CA ALA A 50 -13.99 -7.47 -4.57
C ALA A 50 -15.53 -7.57 -4.50
N ASP A 51 -16.25 -7.25 -5.58
CA ASP A 51 -17.70 -7.42 -5.59
C ASP A 51 -18.09 -8.86 -5.27
N LYS A 52 -18.99 -9.03 -4.29
CA LYS A 52 -19.44 -10.34 -3.78
C LYS A 52 -18.30 -11.31 -3.45
N LEU A 53 -17.20 -10.78 -2.91
CA LEU A 53 -16.06 -11.59 -2.49
C LEU A 53 -15.52 -11.08 -1.16
N TYR A 54 -15.83 -11.83 -0.10
CA TYR A 54 -15.45 -11.51 1.29
C TYR A 54 -14.52 -12.60 1.83
N LEU A 55 -13.35 -12.19 2.31
CA LEU A 55 -12.32 -13.06 2.87
C LEU A 55 -12.49 -13.20 4.38
N ARG A 56 -12.11 -14.33 4.90
CA ARG A 56 -12.12 -14.68 6.31
C ARG A 56 -11.22 -13.74 7.13
N LYS A 57 -11.70 -13.31 8.31
CA LYS A 57 -11.08 -12.27 9.14
C LYS A 57 -9.65 -12.55 9.61
N ASP A 58 -9.31 -13.81 9.83
CA ASP A 58 -8.00 -14.23 10.35
C ASP A 58 -6.89 -14.26 9.29
N TYR A 59 -7.24 -13.98 8.02
CA TYR A 59 -6.26 -14.10 6.94
C TYR A 59 -5.22 -12.98 6.93
N ASN A 60 -5.54 -11.79 7.47
CA ASN A 60 -4.55 -10.73 7.61
C ASN A 60 -3.38 -11.16 8.52
N ASP A 61 -3.67 -11.82 9.63
CA ASP A 61 -2.64 -12.36 10.53
C ASP A 61 -1.78 -13.42 9.81
N SER A 62 -2.40 -14.20 8.93
CA SER A 62 -1.69 -15.18 8.09
C SER A 62 -0.74 -14.50 7.10
N ILE A 63 -1.11 -13.36 6.51
CA ILE A 63 -0.23 -12.57 5.64
C ILE A 63 0.98 -12.07 6.43
N VAL A 64 0.76 -11.42 7.56
CA VAL A 64 1.83 -10.90 8.42
C VAL A 64 2.76 -12.02 8.87
N LYS A 65 2.20 -13.13 9.36
CA LYS A 65 2.97 -14.31 9.75
C LYS A 65 3.82 -14.84 8.60
N THR A 66 3.25 -14.99 7.41
CA THR A 66 3.97 -15.48 6.23
C THR A 66 5.14 -14.56 5.85
N ILE A 67 4.96 -13.24 5.97
CA ILE A 67 6.05 -12.28 5.75
C ILE A 67 7.16 -12.48 6.79
N LEU A 68 6.82 -12.60 8.08
CA LEU A 68 7.79 -12.75 9.17
C LEU A 68 8.54 -14.07 9.11
N ASP A 69 7.88 -15.15 8.67
CA ASP A 69 8.47 -16.47 8.52
C ASP A 69 9.24 -16.65 7.18
N SER A 70 9.13 -15.69 6.26
CA SER A 70 9.78 -15.79 4.94
C SER A 70 11.31 -15.72 5.06
N GLU A 71 12.01 -16.51 4.26
CA GLU A 71 13.46 -16.48 4.19
C GLU A 71 13.95 -15.13 3.65
N LEU A 72 14.96 -14.59 4.32
CA LEU A 72 15.62 -13.38 3.86
C LEU A 72 16.53 -13.68 2.67
N LEU A 73 16.61 -12.76 1.72
CA LEU A 73 17.56 -12.83 0.61
C LEU A 73 19.01 -12.95 1.14
N PRO A 74 19.87 -13.71 0.47
CA PRO A 74 21.22 -14.00 0.97
C PRO A 74 22.11 -12.75 1.07
N LYS A 75 21.91 -11.78 0.17
CA LYS A 75 22.75 -10.57 0.10
C LYS A 75 21.96 -9.33 0.50
N LYS A 76 22.59 -8.43 1.28
CA LYS A 76 22.07 -7.08 1.55
C LYS A 76 22.35 -6.21 0.31
N GLN A 77 21.28 -5.90 -0.41
CA GLN A 77 21.29 -5.05 -1.60
C GLN A 77 19.90 -4.47 -1.80
N TYR A 78 19.79 -3.42 -2.61
CA TYR A 78 18.48 -2.90 -2.99
C TYR A 78 17.65 -4.01 -3.66
N LYS A 79 16.51 -4.30 -3.06
CA LYS A 79 15.49 -5.17 -3.64
C LYS A 79 14.13 -4.65 -3.20
N TYR A 80 13.39 -4.05 -4.13
CA TYR A 80 12.03 -3.58 -3.87
C TYR A 80 11.19 -4.68 -3.24
N SER A 81 10.45 -4.32 -2.18
CA SER A 81 9.58 -5.25 -1.46
C SER A 81 8.42 -4.49 -0.84
N ASP A 82 7.22 -5.03 -0.99
CA ASP A 82 5.99 -4.51 -0.38
C ASP A 82 5.95 -4.77 1.13
N PHE A 83 6.68 -5.77 1.59
CA PHE A 83 6.61 -6.27 2.97
C PHE A 83 6.91 -5.19 4.01
N SER A 84 7.89 -4.31 3.73
CA SER A 84 8.21 -3.21 4.63
C SER A 84 6.99 -2.35 4.94
N PHE A 85 6.20 -2.03 3.90
CA PHE A 85 5.06 -1.14 4.03
C PHE A 85 3.83 -1.83 4.61
N ILE A 86 3.65 -3.14 4.35
CA ILE A 86 2.66 -3.96 5.04
C ILE A 86 2.94 -3.96 6.55
N LEU A 87 4.18 -4.23 6.95
CA LEU A 87 4.59 -4.25 8.35
C LEU A 87 4.52 -2.86 9.00
N PHE A 88 4.83 -1.78 8.28
CA PHE A 88 4.67 -0.41 8.79
C PHE A 88 3.21 -0.04 9.02
N LYS A 89 2.29 -0.50 8.18
CA LYS A 89 0.85 -0.34 8.43
C LYS A 89 0.49 -0.95 9.78
N GLU A 90 0.80 -2.22 10.00
CA GLU A 90 0.50 -2.92 11.25
C GLU A 90 1.11 -2.20 12.47
N TYR A 91 2.37 -1.77 12.35
CA TYR A 91 3.05 -1.01 13.40
C TYR A 91 2.36 0.32 13.72
N LEU A 92 2.00 1.09 12.68
CA LEU A 92 1.38 2.41 12.84
C LEU A 92 -0.02 2.27 13.46
N GLU A 93 -0.83 1.32 13.02
CA GLU A 93 -2.16 1.06 13.55
C GLU A 93 -2.10 0.58 14.99
N TYR A 94 -1.19 -0.33 15.30
CA TYR A 94 -0.97 -0.80 16.68
C TYR A 94 -0.57 0.33 17.63
N HIS A 95 0.37 1.19 17.21
CA HIS A 95 0.94 2.26 18.06
C HIS A 95 -0.02 3.42 18.27
N ASN A 96 -0.73 3.82 17.21
CA ASN A 96 -1.64 4.96 17.24
C ASN A 96 -3.08 4.60 17.63
N LYS A 97 -3.43 3.31 17.69
CA LYS A 97 -4.80 2.80 17.92
C LYS A 97 -5.83 3.41 16.94
N LYS A 98 -5.39 3.67 15.73
CA LYS A 98 -6.18 4.23 14.63
C LYS A 98 -5.82 3.51 13.35
N SER A 99 -6.76 3.41 12.41
CA SER A 99 -6.49 2.84 11.10
C SER A 99 -5.49 3.70 10.30
N LEU A 100 -4.77 3.08 9.36
CA LEU A 100 -3.91 3.81 8.43
C LEU A 100 -4.72 4.84 7.62
N GLU A 101 -5.96 4.50 7.25
CA GLU A 101 -6.90 5.39 6.56
C GLU A 101 -7.16 6.65 7.39
N ASP A 102 -7.50 6.50 8.68
CA ASP A 102 -7.76 7.63 9.58
C ASP A 102 -6.52 8.49 9.80
N LEU A 103 -5.36 7.84 9.98
CA LEU A 103 -4.08 8.54 10.15
C LEU A 103 -3.72 9.36 8.91
N ALA A 104 -3.84 8.78 7.72
CA ALA A 104 -3.53 9.47 6.47
C ALA A 104 -4.53 10.61 6.18
N HIS A 105 -5.83 10.35 6.38
CA HIS A 105 -6.87 11.32 6.17
C HIS A 105 -6.71 12.54 7.08
N ALA A 106 -6.66 12.33 8.39
CA ALA A 106 -6.61 13.41 9.37
C ALA A 106 -5.32 14.24 9.32
N ASN A 107 -4.17 13.61 9.03
CA ASN A 107 -2.89 14.31 9.04
C ASN A 107 -2.54 14.96 7.70
N PHE A 108 -3.05 14.43 6.58
CA PHE A 108 -2.65 14.85 5.23
C PHE A 108 -3.83 15.20 4.33
N PHE A 109 -4.74 14.26 4.02
CA PHE A 109 -5.67 14.44 2.92
C PHE A 109 -6.72 15.51 3.20
N GLU A 110 -7.33 15.48 4.37
CA GLU A 110 -8.33 16.48 4.78
C GLU A 110 -7.73 17.89 4.85
N PRO A 111 -6.64 18.14 5.60
CA PRO A 111 -6.07 19.48 5.69
C PRO A 111 -5.42 19.99 4.40
N LEU A 112 -5.03 19.09 3.45
CA LEU A 112 -4.62 19.47 2.10
C LEU A 112 -5.80 19.83 1.19
N GLY A 113 -7.04 19.58 1.62
CA GLY A 113 -8.21 19.66 0.76
C GLY A 113 -8.18 18.64 -0.39
N ALA A 114 -7.47 17.51 -0.19
CA ALA A 114 -7.33 16.42 -1.16
C ALA A 114 -8.45 15.38 -0.95
N ASN A 115 -9.69 15.80 -1.12
CA ASN A 115 -10.90 15.09 -0.69
C ASN A 115 -11.21 13.82 -1.51
N THR A 116 -10.55 13.61 -2.65
CA THR A 116 -10.72 12.40 -3.47
C THR A 116 -9.64 11.35 -3.22
N ILE A 117 -8.61 11.66 -2.41
CA ILE A 117 -7.63 10.67 -2.00
C ILE A 117 -8.23 9.84 -0.88
N MET A 118 -8.53 8.58 -1.16
CA MET A 118 -9.15 7.67 -0.20
C MET A 118 -8.87 6.21 -0.50
N TYR A 119 -8.99 5.38 0.52
CA TYR A 119 -9.15 3.94 0.36
C TYR A 119 -10.61 3.59 0.09
N ASN A 120 -10.85 2.43 -0.54
CA ASN A 120 -12.19 1.87 -0.72
C ASN A 120 -13.25 2.90 -1.20
N PRO A 121 -13.08 3.52 -2.36
CA PRO A 121 -13.87 4.69 -2.78
C PRO A 121 -15.37 4.40 -2.93
N LEU A 122 -15.79 3.14 -3.11
CA LEU A 122 -17.20 2.75 -3.17
C LEU A 122 -17.99 3.05 -1.89
N ARG A 123 -17.31 3.32 -0.77
CA ARG A 123 -17.95 3.80 0.46
C ARG A 123 -18.50 5.23 0.33
N LYS A 124 -17.98 6.02 -0.62
CA LYS A 124 -18.28 7.46 -0.76
C LYS A 124 -18.65 7.87 -2.19
N MET A 125 -18.41 7.03 -3.19
CA MET A 125 -18.59 7.33 -4.60
C MET A 125 -19.35 6.22 -5.34
N ASN A 126 -20.14 6.62 -6.36
CA ASN A 126 -20.72 5.66 -7.29
C ASN A 126 -19.63 5.03 -8.17
N ALA A 127 -19.77 3.75 -8.48
CA ALA A 127 -18.83 3.00 -9.31
C ALA A 127 -18.58 3.64 -10.68
N ASN A 128 -19.59 4.25 -11.30
CA ASN A 128 -19.48 4.91 -12.63
C ASN A 128 -18.50 6.12 -12.63
N ARG A 129 -18.08 6.61 -11.48
CA ARG A 129 -17.06 7.66 -11.33
C ARG A 129 -15.65 7.12 -11.13
N ILE A 130 -15.50 5.81 -11.05
CA ILE A 130 -14.23 5.14 -10.74
C ILE A 130 -13.84 4.32 -11.96
N ILE A 131 -12.63 4.54 -12.46
CA ILE A 131 -12.08 3.74 -13.55
C ILE A 131 -11.78 2.33 -13.02
N PRO A 132 -12.13 1.25 -13.77
CA PRO A 132 -11.72 -0.09 -13.41
C PRO A 132 -10.21 -0.20 -13.24
N THR A 133 -9.77 -0.91 -12.21
CA THR A 133 -8.35 -1.07 -11.90
C THR A 133 -7.73 -2.25 -12.64
N GLU A 134 -8.52 -3.28 -12.91
CA GLU A 134 -8.06 -4.49 -13.57
C GLU A 134 -9.23 -5.32 -14.12
N ASN A 135 -9.00 -6.07 -15.19
CA ASN A 135 -9.82 -7.22 -15.55
C ASN A 135 -9.13 -8.48 -15.02
N ASP A 136 -9.45 -8.86 -13.77
CA ASP A 136 -8.79 -9.94 -13.06
C ASP A 136 -9.30 -11.31 -13.53
N THR A 137 -8.43 -12.07 -14.18
CA THR A 137 -8.74 -13.40 -14.73
C THR A 137 -8.07 -14.54 -13.96
N TYR A 138 -7.35 -14.25 -12.88
CA TYR A 138 -6.51 -15.24 -12.19
C TYR A 138 -6.77 -15.35 -10.67
N PHE A 139 -7.44 -14.36 -10.05
CA PHE A 139 -7.77 -14.37 -8.63
C PHE A 139 -9.27 -14.12 -8.40
N ARG A 140 -9.75 -12.90 -8.73
CA ARG A 140 -11.13 -12.45 -8.43
C ARG A 140 -12.12 -12.79 -9.55
N HIS A 141 -11.60 -13.09 -10.74
CA HIS A 141 -12.36 -13.46 -11.95
C HIS A 141 -13.50 -12.48 -12.30
N GLN A 142 -13.20 -11.18 -12.22
CA GLN A 142 -14.15 -10.12 -12.50
C GLN A 142 -13.46 -8.83 -12.96
N LEU A 143 -14.20 -7.91 -13.57
CA LEU A 143 -13.76 -6.53 -13.76
C LEU A 143 -13.73 -5.84 -12.40
N VAL A 144 -12.54 -5.53 -11.92
CA VAL A 144 -12.32 -4.92 -10.61
C VAL A 144 -12.49 -3.41 -10.73
N GLN A 145 -13.53 -2.87 -10.11
CA GLN A 145 -13.87 -1.44 -10.14
C GLN A 145 -14.19 -0.94 -8.74
N GLY A 146 -13.40 0.02 -8.27
CA GLY A 146 -13.53 0.56 -6.91
C GLY A 146 -12.88 -0.29 -5.82
N TYR A 147 -12.21 -1.36 -6.19
CA TYR A 147 -11.35 -2.18 -5.34
C TYR A 147 -9.91 -2.05 -5.82
N VAL A 148 -8.96 -2.16 -4.88
CA VAL A 148 -7.53 -2.05 -5.20
C VAL A 148 -7.08 -3.15 -6.18
N HIS A 149 -6.20 -2.78 -7.12
CA HIS A 149 -5.58 -3.74 -8.04
C HIS A 149 -4.78 -4.80 -7.27
N ASP A 150 -3.87 -4.35 -6.40
CA ASP A 150 -2.95 -5.24 -5.68
C ASP A 150 -3.69 -6.28 -4.83
N MET A 151 -3.34 -7.55 -5.03
CA MET A 151 -4.02 -8.68 -4.41
C MET A 151 -3.77 -8.73 -2.90
N ALA A 152 -2.54 -8.44 -2.44
CA ALA A 152 -2.22 -8.46 -1.02
C ALA A 152 -2.93 -7.33 -0.28
N ALA A 153 -3.01 -6.14 -0.87
CA ALA A 153 -3.78 -5.04 -0.32
C ALA A 153 -5.29 -5.35 -0.32
N ALA A 154 -5.82 -5.98 -1.37
CA ALA A 154 -7.22 -6.41 -1.42
C ALA A 154 -7.54 -7.41 -0.30
N MET A 155 -6.64 -8.36 -0.04
CA MET A 155 -6.78 -9.34 1.05
C MET A 155 -6.62 -8.71 2.46
N GLN A 156 -6.13 -7.48 2.55
CA GLN A 156 -6.13 -6.64 3.75
C GLN A 156 -7.32 -5.67 3.80
N GLY A 157 -8.37 -5.92 3.02
CA GLY A 157 -9.57 -5.08 2.98
C GLY A 157 -9.41 -3.78 2.18
N GLY A 158 -8.45 -3.73 1.26
CA GLY A 158 -8.20 -2.58 0.39
C GLY A 158 -7.38 -1.45 1.04
N ILE A 159 -6.95 -1.61 2.30
CA ILE A 159 -6.15 -0.62 3.04
C ILE A 159 -4.81 -1.24 3.39
N SER A 160 -3.75 -0.84 2.69
CA SER A 160 -2.41 -1.30 2.99
C SER A 160 -1.37 -0.18 2.83
N GLY A 161 -0.19 -0.37 3.42
CA GLY A 161 0.88 0.61 3.37
C GLY A 161 1.58 0.70 2.00
N HIS A 162 1.41 -0.30 1.14
CA HIS A 162 2.04 -0.36 -0.18
C HIS A 162 1.06 -0.08 -1.33
N ALA A 163 -0.25 -0.23 -1.13
CA ALA A 163 -1.27 -0.02 -2.15
C ALA A 163 -2.66 0.25 -1.53
N GLY A 164 -3.63 0.71 -2.36
CA GLY A 164 -5.03 0.86 -1.97
C GLY A 164 -5.62 2.26 -2.16
N LEU A 165 -4.79 3.30 -2.37
CA LEU A 165 -5.29 4.65 -2.56
C LEU A 165 -5.86 4.86 -3.96
N PHE A 166 -7.02 5.52 -4.00
CA PHE A 166 -7.65 6.09 -5.19
C PHE A 166 -7.61 7.60 -5.10
N ALA A 167 -7.48 8.27 -6.23
CA ALA A 167 -7.43 9.72 -6.30
C ALA A 167 -7.77 10.24 -7.69
N ASN A 168 -8.11 11.52 -7.80
CA ASN A 168 -8.03 12.23 -9.06
C ASN A 168 -6.67 12.94 -9.22
N ALA A 169 -6.33 13.34 -10.44
CA ALA A 169 -5.05 13.97 -10.73
C ALA A 169 -4.83 15.29 -9.96
N LEU A 170 -5.88 16.07 -9.74
CA LEU A 170 -5.78 17.36 -9.07
C LEU A 170 -5.39 17.20 -7.60
N ASP A 171 -5.97 16.24 -6.89
CA ASP A 171 -5.65 15.99 -5.49
C ASP A 171 -4.26 15.35 -5.32
N VAL A 172 -3.84 14.50 -6.26
CA VAL A 172 -2.45 14.04 -6.33
C VAL A 172 -1.50 15.22 -6.52
N ALA A 173 -1.83 16.19 -7.39
CA ALA A 173 -1.02 17.38 -7.60
C ALA A 173 -0.85 18.23 -6.31
N LYS A 174 -1.86 18.33 -5.44
CA LYS A 174 -1.73 18.99 -4.14
C LYS A 174 -0.67 18.32 -3.25
N VAL A 175 -0.69 17.00 -3.18
CA VAL A 175 0.32 16.23 -2.44
C VAL A 175 1.71 16.46 -3.05
N MET A 176 1.82 16.41 -4.38
CA MET A 176 3.09 16.66 -5.06
C MET A 176 3.60 18.10 -4.84
N GLN A 177 2.70 19.08 -4.82
CA GLN A 177 3.06 20.45 -4.51
C GLN A 177 3.56 20.62 -3.07
N MET A 178 2.94 19.93 -2.10
CA MET A 178 3.45 19.88 -0.72
C MET A 178 4.89 19.33 -0.69
N TYR A 179 5.17 18.26 -1.43
CA TYR A 179 6.54 17.74 -1.53
C TYR A 179 7.51 18.71 -2.20
N LEU A 180 7.11 19.36 -3.30
CA LEU A 180 7.93 20.39 -3.96
C LEU A 180 8.28 21.55 -3.02
N GLN A 181 7.39 21.89 -2.10
CA GLN A 181 7.58 22.92 -1.07
C GLN A 181 8.17 22.33 0.23
N LYS A 182 8.86 21.17 0.15
CA LYS A 182 9.57 20.53 1.26
C LYS A 182 8.71 20.29 2.50
N GLY A 183 7.47 19.88 2.29
CA GLY A 183 6.54 19.52 3.35
C GLY A 183 5.54 20.60 3.74
N SER A 184 5.46 21.72 3.01
CA SER A 184 4.50 22.78 3.27
C SER A 184 3.54 22.99 2.10
N TYR A 185 2.29 23.39 2.38
CA TYR A 185 1.29 23.72 1.38
C TYR A 185 0.21 24.63 2.00
N GLY A 186 -0.25 25.66 1.25
CA GLY A 186 -1.33 26.53 1.70
C GLY A 186 -1.06 27.24 3.04
N GLY A 187 0.19 27.59 3.33
CA GLY A 187 0.58 28.25 4.59
C GLY A 187 0.69 27.31 5.80
N ARG A 188 0.48 26.00 5.61
CA ARG A 188 0.61 24.98 6.67
C ARG A 188 1.82 24.08 6.41
N THR A 189 2.52 23.70 7.48
CA THR A 189 3.58 22.67 7.45
C THR A 189 2.98 21.34 7.85
N TYR A 190 3.12 20.32 6.99
CA TYR A 190 2.68 18.93 7.17
C TYR A 190 3.83 18.04 7.59
N ILE A 191 5.00 18.28 7.00
CA ILE A 191 6.24 17.54 7.26
C ILE A 191 7.32 18.60 7.46
N SER A 192 8.12 18.50 8.52
CA SER A 192 9.23 19.42 8.72
C SER A 192 10.25 19.32 7.57
N GLU A 193 10.89 20.44 7.21
CA GLU A 193 11.92 20.41 6.17
C GLU A 193 13.07 19.46 6.52
N ASN A 194 13.41 19.32 7.80
CA ASN A 194 14.40 18.35 8.26
C ASN A 194 13.97 16.89 7.97
N THR A 195 12.72 16.54 8.29
CA THR A 195 12.16 15.22 7.96
C THR A 195 12.13 15.01 6.46
N PHE A 196 11.66 16.01 5.69
CA PHE A 196 11.65 15.94 4.24
C PHE A 196 13.06 15.65 3.68
N ASN A 197 14.08 16.42 4.13
CA ASN A 197 15.45 16.23 3.68
C ASN A 197 16.00 14.86 4.05
N MET A 198 15.69 14.35 5.26
CA MET A 198 16.05 13.00 5.69
C MET A 198 15.47 11.96 4.75
N PHE A 199 14.18 12.03 4.42
CA PHE A 199 13.51 11.09 3.51
C PHE A 199 13.96 11.25 2.04
N ASN A 200 14.44 12.43 1.64
CA ASN A 200 14.98 12.67 0.31
C ASN A 200 16.49 12.40 0.19
N THR A 201 17.15 12.01 1.28
CA THR A 201 18.57 11.64 1.27
C THR A 201 18.76 10.26 0.65
N CYS A 202 19.77 10.15 -0.21
CA CYS A 202 20.19 8.86 -0.76
C CYS A 202 21.21 8.19 0.17
N TYR A 203 20.74 7.24 1.00
CA TYR A 203 21.59 6.58 2.00
C TYR A 203 22.55 5.54 1.41
N PHE A 204 22.23 4.96 0.28
CA PHE A 204 22.98 3.86 -0.31
C PHE A 204 23.37 4.13 -1.78
N CYS A 205 23.49 5.41 -2.16
CA CYS A 205 23.99 5.79 -3.47
C CYS A 205 25.50 5.54 -3.54
N LYS A 206 25.90 4.40 -4.09
CA LYS A 206 27.26 4.17 -4.59
C LYS A 206 27.18 4.07 -6.10
N GLU A 207 28.05 4.86 -6.78
CA GLU A 207 28.35 4.80 -8.20
C GLU A 207 27.19 4.34 -9.11
N GLY A 208 26.31 5.26 -9.46
CA GLY A 208 25.25 5.04 -10.44
C GLY A 208 23.95 4.40 -9.94
N ASN A 209 23.87 3.91 -8.72
CA ASN A 209 22.64 3.37 -8.17
C ASN A 209 21.84 4.44 -7.39
N ARG A 210 21.05 5.23 -8.11
CA ARG A 210 20.23 6.32 -7.55
C ARG A 210 18.96 5.84 -6.81
N ARG A 211 18.66 4.54 -6.80
CA ARG A 211 17.37 3.96 -6.37
C ARG A 211 17.21 3.79 -4.86
N THR A 212 18.04 4.37 -4.03
CA THR A 212 18.04 4.15 -2.57
C THR A 212 17.64 5.36 -1.76
N ARG A 213 16.90 6.30 -2.35
CA ARG A 213 16.22 7.37 -1.61
C ARG A 213 14.92 6.82 -1.03
N LEU A 214 14.54 7.22 0.17
CA LEU A 214 13.30 6.81 0.82
C LEU A 214 12.04 7.17 0.02
N LEU A 215 12.09 8.25 -0.79
CA LEU A 215 11.01 8.74 -1.65
C LEU A 215 11.25 8.46 -3.15
N CYS A 216 12.24 7.66 -3.51
CA CYS A 216 12.81 7.63 -4.87
C CYS A 216 11.85 7.11 -5.95
N TYR A 217 10.89 6.24 -5.61
CA TYR A 217 10.06 5.62 -6.65
C TYR A 217 9.04 6.56 -7.29
N LEU A 218 8.54 7.54 -6.53
CA LEU A 218 7.60 8.55 -7.03
C LEU A 218 8.31 9.71 -7.77
N TRP A 219 9.47 10.12 -7.28
CA TRP A 219 10.19 11.27 -7.83
C TRP A 219 10.84 11.01 -9.19
N GLU A 220 11.50 9.86 -9.38
CA GLU A 220 12.24 9.59 -10.61
C GLU A 220 11.30 9.44 -11.82
N ARG A 221 10.10 8.86 -11.67
CA ARG A 221 9.13 8.76 -12.77
C ARG A 221 8.40 10.06 -13.10
N ILE A 222 8.20 10.93 -12.11
CA ILE A 222 7.50 12.21 -12.31
C ILE A 222 8.43 13.28 -12.86
N MET A 223 9.70 13.29 -12.44
CA MET A 223 10.67 14.34 -12.82
C MET A 223 11.50 14.02 -14.06
N VAL A 224 11.58 12.79 -14.52
CA VAL A 224 12.39 12.38 -15.68
C VAL A 224 11.56 12.15 -16.93
N GLY A 225 10.24 12.17 -16.85
CA GLY A 225 9.36 12.15 -18.03
C GLY A 225 9.46 10.87 -18.87
N GLU A 226 9.70 9.70 -18.24
CA GLU A 226 9.61 8.39 -18.88
C GLU A 226 8.33 7.66 -18.53
#